data_3072a0d77c2f6943be3a70858e801886
#
_entry.id   3072a0d77c2f6943be3a70858e801886
#
_cell.length_a   1.000
_cell.length_b   1.000
_cell.length_c   1.000
_cell.angle_alpha   90.00
_cell.angle_beta   90.00
_cell.angle_gamma   90.00
#
_symmetry.space_group_name_H-M   'P 1'
#
loop_
_entity.id
_entity.type
_entity.pdbx_description
1 polymer ?
#
loop_
_entity_poly.entity_id
_entity_poly.type
_entity_poly.pdbx_seq_one_letter_code
_entity_poly.pdbx_strand_id
1 'polypeptide(L)'
;MSSSISYPTASIPSQTAKNEFAIFAQDNWQIHPRLTLDLGLRVDHDNLSDDTVNVAPRIGFVFAPTGDGRTAIRGGFGVFFDKIPINVAIFNQFPAQAITTYAPDGTAALGNPVTYTHTAPNSLHVPYSLGWTLQFDRELRTNLVVRLGYEHREVFREFYVNPQHTPDGNA
;
A
#
# COMPACT_ATOMS: atom_id res chain seq x y z
N MET A 1 -0.57 -15.54 -34.66
CA MET A 1 -1.85 -15.56 -33.92
C MET A 1 -2.25 -14.13 -33.66
N SER A 2 -3.46 -13.76 -34.01
CA SER A 2 -4.07 -12.47 -33.67
C SER A 2 -5.17 -12.70 -32.62
N SER A 3 -5.40 -11.73 -31.76
CA SER A 3 -6.50 -11.78 -30.80
C SER A 3 -7.32 -10.49 -30.88
N SER A 4 -8.61 -10.58 -30.71
CA SER A 4 -9.48 -9.42 -30.50
C SER A 4 -10.07 -9.44 -29.11
N ILE A 5 -10.20 -8.27 -28.52
CA ILE A 5 -10.83 -8.08 -27.21
C ILE A 5 -12.13 -7.33 -27.46
N SER A 6 -13.23 -7.88 -26.98
CA SER A 6 -14.52 -7.20 -26.99
C SER A 6 -15.03 -6.97 -25.58
N TYR A 7 -15.70 -5.84 -25.39
CA TYR A 7 -16.38 -5.49 -24.15
C TYR A 7 -17.89 -5.49 -24.40
N PRO A 8 -18.71 -5.91 -23.44
CA PRO A 8 -20.15 -5.77 -23.57
C PRO A 8 -20.52 -4.29 -23.69
N THR A 9 -21.49 -3.99 -24.55
CA THR A 9 -21.91 -2.63 -24.91
C THR A 9 -22.66 -1.91 -23.76
N ALA A 10 -23.02 -2.63 -22.70
CA ALA A 10 -23.69 -2.03 -21.53
C ALA A 10 -22.68 -1.21 -20.72
N SER A 11 -22.84 0.09 -20.72
CA SER A 11 -22.20 0.96 -19.74
C SER A 11 -22.79 0.63 -18.36
N ILE A 12 -21.98 0.10 -17.48
CA ILE A 12 -22.37 -0.04 -16.07
C ILE A 12 -22.05 1.31 -15.40
N PRO A 13 -23.06 2.10 -15.01
CA PRO A 13 -22.81 3.30 -14.25
C PRO A 13 -22.34 2.89 -12.85
N SER A 14 -21.04 2.94 -12.62
CA SER A 14 -20.50 2.76 -11.29
C SER A 14 -20.37 4.11 -10.62
N GLN A 15 -21.11 4.31 -9.52
CA GLN A 15 -20.98 5.46 -8.67
C GLN A 15 -20.61 4.97 -7.27
N THR A 16 -19.40 5.31 -6.82
CA THR A 16 -18.94 4.97 -5.48
C THR A 16 -18.40 6.23 -4.84
N ALA A 17 -18.90 6.54 -3.65
CA ALA A 17 -18.41 7.66 -2.85
C ALA A 17 -17.42 7.13 -1.82
N LYS A 18 -16.25 7.77 -1.75
CA LYS A 18 -15.26 7.52 -0.73
C LYS A 18 -15.25 8.67 0.28
N ASN A 19 -15.43 8.34 1.55
CA ASN A 19 -15.30 9.26 2.66
C ASN A 19 -14.15 8.81 3.56
N GLU A 20 -13.22 9.71 3.81
CA GLU A 20 -12.07 9.46 4.68
C GLU A 20 -12.06 10.53 5.78
N PHE A 21 -11.76 10.09 6.99
CA PHE A 21 -11.54 10.97 8.13
C PHE A 21 -10.29 10.55 8.87
N ALA A 22 -9.49 11.52 9.32
CA ALA A 22 -8.27 11.25 10.06
C ALA A 22 -8.09 12.25 11.20
N ILE A 23 -7.72 11.75 12.36
CA ILE A 23 -7.23 12.55 13.49
C ILE A 23 -5.80 12.12 13.80
N PHE A 24 -4.95 13.07 14.14
CA PHE A 24 -3.61 12.78 14.61
C PHE A 24 -3.23 13.68 15.79
N ALA A 25 -2.39 13.13 16.67
CA ALA A 25 -1.70 13.86 17.73
C ALA A 25 -0.21 13.49 17.67
N GLN A 26 0.63 14.47 17.88
CA GLN A 26 2.09 14.27 17.91
C GLN A 26 2.70 15.16 18.98
N ASP A 27 3.70 14.62 19.69
CA ASP A 27 4.48 15.34 20.68
C ASP A 27 5.97 15.05 20.50
N ASN A 28 6.79 16.07 20.72
CA ASN A 28 8.23 15.99 20.73
C ASN A 28 8.71 16.30 22.16
N TRP A 29 9.11 15.29 22.87
CA TRP A 29 9.42 15.36 24.28
C TRP A 29 10.90 15.24 24.56
N GLN A 30 11.53 16.33 24.97
CA GLN A 30 12.92 16.32 25.45
C GLN A 30 12.98 15.85 26.90
N ILE A 31 13.15 14.53 27.11
CA ILE A 31 13.23 13.91 28.44
C ILE A 31 14.53 14.30 29.14
N HIS A 32 15.62 14.43 28.38
CA HIS A 32 16.93 14.76 28.85
C HIS A 32 17.65 15.66 27.83
N PRO A 33 18.62 16.52 28.20
CA PRO A 33 19.37 17.33 27.24
C PRO A 33 20.00 16.55 26.06
N ARG A 34 20.16 15.25 26.24
CA ARG A 34 20.74 14.34 25.23
C ARG A 34 19.74 13.33 24.65
N LEU A 35 18.47 13.36 25.07
CA LEU A 35 17.46 12.40 24.65
C LEU A 35 16.14 13.11 24.36
N THR A 36 15.73 13.05 23.11
CA THR A 36 14.42 13.49 22.65
C THR A 36 13.64 12.29 22.15
N LEU A 37 12.36 12.22 22.48
CA LEU A 37 11.40 11.27 21.94
C LEU A 37 10.40 12.00 21.05
N ASP A 38 10.06 11.37 19.95
CA ASP A 38 8.95 11.76 19.10
C ASP A 38 7.84 10.70 19.24
N LEU A 39 6.68 11.13 19.70
CA LEU A 39 5.53 10.26 19.91
C LEU A 39 4.40 10.73 19.00
N GLY A 40 3.81 9.82 18.26
CA GLY A 40 2.70 10.14 17.37
C GLY A 40 1.64 9.06 17.38
N LEU A 41 0.41 9.47 17.25
CA LEU A 41 -0.74 8.59 17.07
C LEU A 41 -1.63 9.19 15.99
N ARG A 42 -1.96 8.37 15.01
CA ARG A 42 -2.93 8.71 13.98
C ARG A 42 -4.04 7.67 13.97
N VAL A 43 -5.26 8.14 13.83
CA VAL A 43 -6.45 7.30 13.70
C VAL A 43 -7.14 7.69 12.40
N ASP A 44 -7.29 6.73 11.51
CA ASP A 44 -7.94 6.89 10.21
C ASP A 44 -9.25 6.09 10.17
N HIS A 45 -10.23 6.64 9.47
CA HIS A 45 -11.48 5.97 9.12
C HIS A 45 -11.68 6.04 7.60
N ASP A 46 -12.05 4.92 6.99
CA ASP A 46 -12.36 4.80 5.56
C ASP A 46 -13.65 3.97 5.40
N ASN A 47 -14.61 4.48 4.62
CA ASN A 47 -15.89 3.81 4.39
C ASN A 47 -15.84 2.69 3.32
N LEU A 48 -14.71 2.51 2.64
CA LEU A 48 -14.51 1.43 1.66
C LEU A 48 -13.92 0.17 2.28
N SER A 49 -13.50 0.26 3.54
CA SER A 49 -12.89 -0.83 4.30
C SER A 49 -13.87 -1.42 5.32
N ASP A 50 -13.77 -2.71 5.55
CA ASP A 50 -14.40 -3.36 6.70
C ASP A 50 -13.66 -3.02 8.02
N ASP A 51 -12.42 -2.59 7.92
CA ASP A 51 -11.67 -2.03 9.05
C ASP A 51 -12.13 -0.60 9.29
N THR A 52 -13.11 -0.41 10.17
CA THR A 52 -13.73 0.90 10.40
C THR A 52 -12.79 1.93 11.03
N VAL A 53 -11.77 1.48 11.77
CA VAL A 53 -10.80 2.34 12.45
C VAL A 53 -9.40 1.74 12.34
N ASN A 54 -8.47 2.52 11.82
CA ASN A 54 -7.06 2.16 11.68
C ASN A 54 -6.21 3.02 12.61
N VAL A 55 -5.49 2.40 13.53
CA VAL A 55 -4.67 3.08 14.53
C VAL A 55 -3.19 2.94 14.18
N ALA A 56 -2.55 4.06 13.86
CA ALA A 56 -1.18 4.16 13.39
C ALA A 56 -0.26 4.84 14.43
N PRO A 57 0.27 4.09 15.41
CA PRO A 57 1.25 4.61 16.35
C PRO A 57 2.60 4.82 15.68
N ARG A 58 3.32 5.85 16.15
CA ARG A 58 4.69 6.16 15.73
C ARG A 58 5.50 6.56 16.95
N ILE A 59 6.71 6.06 17.02
CA ILE A 59 7.68 6.44 18.05
C ILE A 59 9.03 6.65 17.39
N GLY A 60 9.70 7.72 17.77
CA GLY A 60 11.06 8.03 17.36
C GLY A 60 11.90 8.48 18.56
N PHE A 61 13.21 8.41 18.42
CA PHE A 61 14.14 8.98 19.38
C PHE A 61 15.38 9.53 18.71
N VAL A 62 15.94 10.54 19.35
CA VAL A 62 17.28 11.06 19.07
C VAL A 62 18.06 11.05 20.36
N PHE A 63 19.18 10.35 20.38
CA PHE A 63 20.08 10.26 21.51
C PHE A 63 21.49 10.74 21.15
N ALA A 64 22.02 11.68 21.91
CA ALA A 64 23.38 12.19 21.81
C ALA A 64 24.24 11.61 22.95
N PRO A 65 24.90 10.45 22.77
CA PRO A 65 25.63 9.76 23.85
C PRO A 65 26.83 10.55 24.39
N THR A 66 27.42 11.38 23.53
CA THR A 66 28.59 12.18 23.86
C THR A 66 28.23 13.64 24.12
N GLY A 67 28.89 14.27 25.11
CA GLY A 67 28.63 15.68 25.43
C GLY A 67 29.21 16.67 24.43
N ASP A 68 29.99 16.21 23.46
CA ASP A 68 30.62 17.02 22.41
C ASP A 68 29.67 17.34 21.25
N GLY A 69 28.44 16.76 21.25
CA GLY A 69 27.46 16.91 20.20
C GLY A 69 27.79 16.26 18.83
N ARG A 70 28.91 15.52 18.76
CA ARG A 70 29.45 14.94 17.53
C ARG A 70 28.88 13.56 17.19
N THR A 71 28.13 12.95 18.13
CA THR A 71 27.53 11.64 17.92
C THR A 71 26.03 11.73 18.12
N ALA A 72 25.28 11.16 17.21
CA ALA A 72 23.83 11.00 17.34
C ALA A 72 23.42 9.58 16.96
N ILE A 73 22.55 8.99 17.77
CA ILE A 73 21.84 7.75 17.46
C ILE A 73 20.38 8.12 17.31
N ARG A 74 19.80 7.74 16.18
CA ARG A 74 18.38 7.97 15.88
C ARG A 74 17.71 6.65 15.59
N GLY A 75 16.49 6.52 16.02
CA GLY A 75 15.69 5.36 15.69
C GLY A 75 14.22 5.70 15.66
N GLY A 76 13.46 4.85 15.00
CA GLY A 76 12.03 5.01 14.93
C GLY A 76 11.32 3.72 14.58
N PHE A 77 10.07 3.64 15.00
CA PHE A 77 9.12 2.59 14.64
C PHE A 77 7.78 3.22 14.30
N GLY A 78 7.09 2.67 13.33
CA GLY A 78 5.75 3.14 12.98
C GLY A 78 4.91 2.09 12.28
N VAL A 79 3.60 2.24 12.47
CA VAL A 79 2.57 1.56 11.71
C VAL A 79 2.00 2.56 10.70
N PHE A 80 1.88 2.14 9.44
CA PHE A 80 1.42 3.00 8.34
C PHE A 80 0.33 2.27 7.58
N PHE A 81 -0.86 2.86 7.53
CA PHE A 81 -1.98 2.35 6.74
C PHE A 81 -2.01 3.04 5.39
N ASP A 82 -2.17 2.24 4.33
CA ASP A 82 -2.40 2.74 3.00
C ASP A 82 -3.89 3.00 2.77
N LYS A 83 -4.21 3.64 1.65
CA LYS A 83 -5.59 3.89 1.26
C LYS A 83 -6.08 2.83 0.30
N ILE A 84 -7.34 2.42 0.44
CA ILE A 84 -7.98 1.59 -0.56
C ILE A 84 -8.30 2.46 -1.80
N PRO A 85 -7.72 2.15 -2.96
CA PRO A 85 -8.07 2.85 -4.20
C PRO A 85 -9.52 2.53 -4.60
N ILE A 86 -10.24 3.52 -5.13
CA ILE A 86 -11.65 3.34 -5.56
C ILE A 86 -11.78 2.23 -6.61
N ASN A 87 -10.81 2.12 -7.53
CA ASN A 87 -10.82 1.08 -8.56
C ASN A 87 -10.73 -0.34 -7.98
N VAL A 88 -10.12 -0.52 -6.81
CA VAL A 88 -10.13 -1.81 -6.09
C VAL A 88 -11.51 -2.08 -5.50
N ALA A 89 -12.12 -1.08 -4.90
CA ALA A 89 -13.45 -1.21 -4.30
C ALA A 89 -14.56 -1.51 -5.32
N ILE A 90 -14.41 -1.04 -6.56
CA ILE A 90 -15.38 -1.27 -7.65
C ILE A 90 -14.89 -2.32 -8.65
N PHE A 91 -13.87 -3.10 -8.33
CA PHE A 91 -13.24 -4.02 -9.28
C PHE A 91 -14.20 -5.04 -9.87
N ASN A 92 -15.16 -5.51 -9.08
CA ASN A 92 -16.24 -6.41 -9.51
C ASN A 92 -17.28 -5.75 -10.43
N GLN A 93 -17.25 -4.42 -10.58
CA GLN A 93 -18.15 -3.67 -11.44
C GLN A 93 -17.53 -3.40 -12.82
N PHE A 94 -16.27 -3.76 -13.04
CA PHE A 94 -15.66 -3.63 -14.35
C PHE A 94 -16.30 -4.60 -15.35
N PRO A 95 -16.49 -4.16 -16.60
CA PRO A 95 -17.12 -5.00 -17.63
C PRO A 95 -16.28 -6.24 -17.90
N ALA A 96 -16.94 -7.36 -18.08
CA ALA A 96 -16.30 -8.60 -18.51
C ALA A 96 -15.61 -8.40 -19.88
N GLN A 97 -14.49 -9.08 -20.08
CA GLN A 97 -13.76 -9.08 -21.33
C GLN A 97 -13.95 -10.41 -22.05
N ALA A 98 -14.35 -10.41 -23.31
CA ALA A 98 -14.34 -11.61 -24.14
C ALA A 98 -13.15 -11.57 -25.10
N ILE A 99 -12.27 -12.55 -25.01
CA ILE A 99 -11.09 -12.67 -25.86
C ILE A 99 -11.32 -13.78 -26.87
N THR A 100 -11.30 -13.42 -28.16
CA THR A 100 -11.37 -14.35 -29.28
C THR A 100 -10.00 -14.46 -29.91
N THR A 101 -9.49 -15.68 -30.02
CA THR A 101 -8.22 -15.97 -30.70
C THR A 101 -8.47 -16.41 -32.09
N TYR A 102 -7.75 -15.86 -33.06
CA TYR A 102 -7.88 -16.17 -34.49
C TYR A 102 -6.66 -16.90 -35.04
N ALA A 103 -6.83 -17.64 -36.09
CA ALA A 103 -5.76 -18.23 -36.88
C ALA A 103 -4.79 -17.14 -37.40
N PRO A 104 -3.54 -17.47 -37.78
CA PRO A 104 -2.55 -16.49 -38.24
C PRO A 104 -3.00 -15.67 -39.45
N ASP A 105 -3.91 -16.18 -40.27
CA ASP A 105 -4.54 -15.49 -41.40
C ASP A 105 -5.68 -14.53 -41.00
N GLY A 106 -6.09 -14.56 -39.74
CA GLY A 106 -7.13 -13.69 -39.18
C GLY A 106 -8.57 -14.06 -39.61
N THR A 107 -8.76 -15.17 -40.34
CA THR A 107 -10.07 -15.50 -40.96
C THR A 107 -10.93 -16.42 -40.09
N ALA A 108 -10.34 -17.29 -39.31
CA ALA A 108 -11.06 -18.28 -38.53
C ALA A 108 -10.77 -18.14 -37.01
N ALA A 109 -11.81 -18.14 -36.19
CA ALA A 109 -11.69 -18.22 -34.74
C ALA A 109 -11.17 -19.61 -34.33
N LEU A 110 -10.17 -19.67 -33.49
CA LEU A 110 -9.55 -20.89 -32.95
C LEU A 110 -10.27 -21.41 -31.70
N GLY A 111 -11.59 -21.33 -31.66
CA GLY A 111 -12.40 -21.78 -30.55
C GLY A 111 -13.42 -20.73 -30.09
N ASN A 112 -14.12 -21.02 -29.01
CA ASN A 112 -15.08 -20.10 -28.44
C ASN A 112 -14.34 -18.92 -27.73
N PRO A 113 -14.95 -17.72 -27.66
CA PRO A 113 -14.42 -16.62 -26.89
C PRO A 113 -14.27 -17.02 -25.42
N VAL A 114 -13.14 -16.67 -24.82
CA VAL A 114 -12.91 -16.85 -23.39
C VAL A 114 -13.33 -15.56 -22.69
N THR A 115 -14.28 -15.67 -21.76
CA THR A 115 -14.78 -14.54 -20.99
C THR A 115 -14.03 -14.43 -19.66
N TYR A 116 -13.50 -13.26 -19.38
CA TYR A 116 -12.85 -12.90 -18.12
C TYR A 116 -13.77 -11.96 -17.35
N THR A 117 -14.11 -12.34 -16.13
CA THR A 117 -14.87 -11.51 -15.20
C THR A 117 -13.96 -10.99 -14.10
N HIS A 118 -14.34 -9.86 -13.52
CA HIS A 118 -13.62 -9.25 -12.43
C HIS A 118 -14.29 -9.62 -11.09
N THR A 119 -13.56 -10.27 -10.21
CA THR A 119 -14.08 -10.67 -8.89
C THR A 119 -13.25 -9.98 -7.80
N ALA A 120 -13.90 -9.28 -6.89
CA ALA A 120 -13.30 -8.73 -5.69
C ALA A 120 -13.78 -9.53 -4.47
N PRO A 121 -12.98 -9.66 -3.43
CA PRO A 121 -13.44 -10.23 -2.16
C PRO A 121 -14.58 -9.37 -1.59
N ASN A 122 -15.51 -10.02 -0.88
CA ASN A 122 -16.63 -9.31 -0.24
C ASN A 122 -16.18 -8.42 0.92
N SER A 123 -14.97 -8.66 1.44
CA SER A 123 -14.36 -7.88 2.51
C SER A 123 -13.05 -7.27 2.04
N LEU A 124 -12.94 -5.95 2.16
CA LEU A 124 -11.71 -5.21 1.86
C LEU A 124 -11.08 -4.75 3.17
N HIS A 125 -9.86 -5.18 3.39
CA HIS A 125 -9.05 -4.74 4.53
C HIS A 125 -7.99 -3.74 4.07
N VAL A 126 -7.74 -2.73 4.89
CA VAL A 126 -6.72 -1.72 4.59
C VAL A 126 -5.33 -2.35 4.60
N PRO A 127 -4.54 -2.20 3.53
CA PRO A 127 -3.13 -2.56 3.56
C PRO A 127 -2.37 -1.73 4.60
N TYR A 128 -1.40 -2.33 5.25
CA TYR A 128 -0.56 -1.61 6.20
C TYR A 128 0.88 -2.08 6.16
N SER A 129 1.77 -1.24 6.65
CA SER A 129 3.17 -1.60 6.80
C SER A 129 3.67 -1.28 8.21
N LEU A 130 4.59 -2.12 8.66
CA LEU A 130 5.40 -1.91 9.86
C LEU A 130 6.80 -1.50 9.42
N GLY A 131 7.28 -0.40 9.93
CA GLY A 131 8.62 0.08 9.61
C GLY A 131 9.41 0.43 10.85
N TRP A 132 10.71 0.12 10.86
CA TRP A 132 11.63 0.60 11.87
C TRP A 132 12.97 0.99 11.25
N THR A 133 13.58 1.98 11.86
CA THR A 133 14.85 2.54 11.40
C THR A 133 15.81 2.69 12.57
N LEU A 134 17.10 2.52 12.31
CA LEU A 134 18.16 2.84 13.24
C LEU A 134 19.31 3.50 12.48
N GLN A 135 19.78 4.65 12.96
CA GLN A 135 20.84 5.41 12.35
C GLN A 135 21.86 5.85 13.39
N PHE A 136 23.12 5.75 13.04
CA PHE A 136 24.25 6.24 13.79
C PHE A 136 24.99 7.30 12.96
N ASP A 137 25.17 8.48 13.52
CA ASP A 137 25.93 9.57 12.94
C ASP A 137 27.12 9.92 13.83
N ARG A 138 28.30 10.06 13.26
CA ARG A 138 29.50 10.50 13.95
C ARG A 138 30.30 11.50 13.13
N GLU A 139 30.49 12.69 13.65
CA GLU A 139 31.47 13.65 13.13
C GLU A 139 32.87 13.25 13.59
N LEU A 140 33.72 12.85 12.65
CA LEU A 140 35.11 12.47 12.91
C LEU A 140 36.02 13.70 12.89
N ARG A 141 35.73 14.66 12.00
CA ARG A 141 36.40 15.96 11.87
C ARG A 141 35.40 17.00 11.38
N THR A 142 35.74 18.27 11.47
CA THR A 142 34.89 19.43 11.16
C THR A 142 34.15 19.33 9.81
N ASN A 143 34.61 18.56 8.84
CA ASN A 143 33.98 18.38 7.52
C ASN A 143 33.85 16.91 7.13
N LEU A 144 33.95 16.00 8.09
CA LEU A 144 33.85 14.56 7.83
C LEU A 144 32.85 13.90 8.81
N VAL A 145 31.70 13.52 8.29
CA VAL A 145 30.66 12.81 9.03
C VAL A 145 30.51 11.39 8.46
N VAL A 146 30.55 10.41 9.33
CA VAL A 146 30.18 9.02 9.01
C VAL A 146 28.75 8.79 9.45
N ARG A 147 27.96 8.25 8.52
CA ARG A 147 26.57 7.87 8.76
C ARG A 147 26.35 6.41 8.39
N LEU A 148 25.81 5.65 9.33
CA LEU A 148 25.38 4.27 9.15
C LEU A 148 23.89 4.21 9.45
N GLY A 149 23.12 3.64 8.56
CA GLY A 149 21.66 3.50 8.72
C GLY A 149 21.20 2.11 8.34
N TYR A 150 20.20 1.63 9.06
CA TYR A 150 19.45 0.43 8.73
C TYR A 150 17.96 0.76 8.75
N GLU A 151 17.25 0.29 7.75
CA GLU A 151 15.80 0.40 7.62
C GLU A 151 15.22 -0.97 7.30
N HIS A 152 14.13 -1.29 7.96
CA HIS A 152 13.34 -2.48 7.69
C HIS A 152 11.87 -2.11 7.57
N ARG A 153 11.20 -2.68 6.56
CA ARG A 153 9.78 -2.49 6.32
C ARG A 153 9.15 -3.80 5.92
N GLU A 154 8.04 -4.13 6.56
CA GLU A 154 7.18 -5.25 6.19
C GLU A 154 5.82 -4.70 5.76
N VAL A 155 5.26 -5.26 4.69
CA VAL A 155 3.96 -4.85 4.14
C VAL A 155 2.99 -6.02 4.24
N PHE A 156 1.75 -5.71 4.62
CA PHE A 156 0.70 -6.69 4.86
C PHE A 156 -0.56 -6.30 4.10
N ARG A 157 -1.34 -7.31 3.67
CA ARG A 157 -2.65 -7.15 3.01
C ARG A 157 -2.59 -6.34 1.71
N GLU A 158 -1.47 -6.43 0.95
CA GLU A 158 -1.40 -5.79 -0.37
C GLU A 158 -2.46 -6.35 -1.32
N PHE A 159 -3.04 -5.48 -2.12
CA PHE A 159 -3.93 -5.88 -3.20
C PHE A 159 -3.11 -6.35 -4.39
N TYR A 160 -3.43 -7.55 -4.88
CA TYR A 160 -2.86 -8.06 -6.12
C TYR A 160 -3.96 -8.61 -7.02
N VAL A 161 -3.79 -8.46 -8.32
CA VAL A 161 -4.67 -9.08 -9.30
C VAL A 161 -4.15 -10.47 -9.59
N ASN A 162 -4.95 -11.49 -9.26
CA ASN A 162 -4.65 -12.87 -9.58
C ASN A 162 -5.46 -13.28 -10.82
N PRO A 163 -4.89 -13.31 -12.03
CA PRO A 163 -5.58 -13.76 -13.22
C PRO A 163 -5.77 -15.28 -13.15
N GLN A 164 -6.92 -15.73 -12.69
CA GLN A 164 -7.31 -17.13 -12.74
C GLN A 164 -7.90 -17.44 -14.10
N HIS A 165 -7.29 -18.36 -14.80
CA HIS A 165 -7.84 -18.95 -16.02
C HIS A 165 -8.47 -20.28 -15.66
N THR A 166 -9.78 -20.39 -15.76
CA THR A 166 -10.46 -21.69 -15.73
C THR A 166 -10.37 -22.30 -17.13
N PRO A 167 -9.75 -23.46 -17.32
CA PRO A 167 -9.58 -24.07 -18.64
C PRO A 167 -10.89 -24.37 -19.38
N ASP A 168 -11.98 -24.41 -18.67
CA ASP A 168 -13.29 -24.87 -19.17
C ASP A 168 -14.25 -23.73 -19.56
N GLY A 169 -13.81 -22.48 -19.58
CA GLY A 169 -14.64 -21.35 -20.03
C GLY A 169 -15.88 -21.06 -19.17
N ASN A 170 -16.03 -21.72 -18.05
CA ASN A 170 -17.07 -21.46 -17.04
C ASN A 170 -16.41 -20.85 -15.81
N ALA A 171 -16.66 -19.57 -15.59
CA ALA A 171 -16.44 -18.91 -14.33
C ALA A 171 -17.76 -18.85 -13.56
#